data_f6052eb832b6aebb94c9d8293c1fd1e7
#
_entry.id   f6052eb832b6aebb94c9d8293c1fd1e7
#
_cell.length_a   1.000
_cell.length_b   1.000
_cell.length_c   1.000
_cell.angle_alpha   90.00
_cell.angle_beta   90.00
_cell.angle_gamma   90.00
#
_symmetry.space_group_name_H-M   'P 1'
#
loop_
_entity.id
_entity.type
_entity.pdbx_description
1 polymer ?
#
loop_
_entity_poly.entity_id
_entity_poly.type
_entity_poly.pdbx_seq_one_letter_code
_entity_poly.pdbx_strand_id
1 'polypeptide(L)'
;MRIRAALLEEMVSHARQEAPNECCGMVASRDGEAVAVHRAANAEASPLRFVIDSREQLQLMNRIEDAGLDIGAIYHSHTRTAPEPSQTDITFARGWPGVVWIIVGLNGPAPDVRAWLIDDGVVFETELVVP
;
A
#
# COMPACT_ATOMS: atom_id res chain seq x y z
N MET A 1 4.98 -9.42 6.80
CA MET A 1 3.94 -9.98 5.87
C MET A 1 4.61 -10.88 4.85
N ARG A 2 4.08 -12.05 4.66
CA ARG A 2 4.50 -12.94 3.56
C ARG A 2 3.76 -12.54 2.28
N ILE A 3 4.49 -12.40 1.19
CA ILE A 3 3.91 -11.97 -0.07
C ILE A 3 4.64 -12.60 -1.25
N ARG A 4 3.89 -13.18 -2.19
CA ARG A 4 4.48 -13.77 -3.40
C ARG A 4 5.04 -12.69 -4.31
N ALA A 5 6.12 -13.03 -5.02
CA ALA A 5 6.76 -12.13 -5.97
C ALA A 5 5.77 -11.54 -6.99
N ALA A 6 4.83 -12.35 -7.47
CA ALA A 6 3.84 -11.89 -8.44
C ALA A 6 2.97 -10.73 -7.92
N LEU A 7 2.65 -10.71 -6.63
CA LEU A 7 1.87 -9.62 -6.04
C LEU A 7 2.72 -8.35 -5.87
N LEU A 8 3.99 -8.49 -5.53
CA LEU A 8 4.92 -7.34 -5.51
C LEU A 8 5.07 -6.75 -6.91
N GLU A 9 5.23 -7.58 -7.92
CA GLU A 9 5.34 -7.15 -9.32
C GLU A 9 4.08 -6.42 -9.77
N GLU A 10 2.90 -6.84 -9.33
CA GLU A 10 1.66 -6.13 -9.63
C GLU A 10 1.63 -4.74 -9.03
N MET A 11 2.06 -4.57 -7.79
CA MET A 11 2.15 -3.25 -7.16
C MET A 11 3.17 -2.36 -7.87
N VAL A 12 4.32 -2.90 -8.24
CA VAL A 12 5.34 -2.15 -9.00
C VAL A 12 4.81 -1.74 -10.38
N SER A 13 4.12 -2.65 -11.07
CA SER A 13 3.50 -2.35 -12.36
C SER A 13 2.47 -1.23 -12.23
N HIS A 14 1.62 -1.28 -11.21
CA HIS A 14 0.65 -0.24 -10.93
C HIS A 14 1.33 1.11 -10.68
N ALA A 15 2.38 1.11 -9.86
CA ALA A 15 3.15 2.33 -9.57
C ALA A 15 3.75 2.96 -10.84
N ARG A 16 4.30 2.14 -11.71
CA ARG A 16 4.87 2.61 -13.00
C ARG A 16 3.81 3.15 -13.94
N GLN A 17 2.64 2.52 -13.99
CA GLN A 17 1.55 2.97 -14.85
C GLN A 17 0.99 4.32 -14.42
N GLU A 18 0.93 4.58 -13.13
CA GLU A 18 0.38 5.83 -12.58
C GLU A 18 1.41 6.96 -12.48
N ALA A 19 2.71 6.65 -12.54
CA ALA A 19 3.75 7.69 -12.45
C ALA A 19 3.54 8.79 -13.50
N PRO A 20 3.72 10.07 -13.16
CA PRO A 20 4.35 10.61 -11.94
C PRO A 20 3.43 10.70 -10.71
N ASN A 21 2.17 10.32 -10.82
CA ASN A 21 1.24 10.33 -9.69
C ASN A 21 1.49 9.14 -8.78
N GLU A 22 1.16 9.28 -7.51
CA GLU A 22 1.16 8.15 -6.59
C GLU A 22 0.02 7.19 -6.95
N CYS A 23 0.31 5.91 -7.00
CA CYS A 23 -0.71 4.87 -7.04
C CYS A 23 -1.13 4.49 -5.62
N CYS A 24 -2.25 3.82 -5.49
CA CYS A 24 -2.69 3.29 -4.20
C CYS A 24 -3.59 2.06 -4.38
N GLY A 25 -3.75 1.33 -3.29
CA GLY A 25 -4.60 0.15 -3.27
C GLY A 25 -4.58 -0.55 -1.92
N MET A 26 -5.26 -1.69 -1.87
CA MET A 26 -5.35 -2.53 -0.68
C MET A 26 -4.86 -3.94 -0.98
N VAL A 27 -4.31 -4.57 0.04
CA VAL A 27 -3.85 -5.95 -0.03
C VAL A 27 -4.72 -6.80 0.88
N ALA A 28 -5.40 -7.78 0.31
CA ALA A 28 -6.14 -8.77 1.06
C ALA A 28 -5.18 -9.82 1.61
N SER A 29 -5.39 -10.23 2.85
CA SER A 29 -4.52 -11.20 3.52
C SER A 29 -5.32 -12.25 4.28
N ARG A 30 -4.65 -13.38 4.55
CA ARG A 30 -5.13 -14.43 5.44
C ARG A 30 -3.96 -14.92 6.27
N ASP A 31 -4.11 -14.85 7.60
CA ASP A 31 -3.09 -15.31 8.55
C ASP A 31 -1.70 -14.72 8.27
N GLY A 32 -1.65 -13.42 7.97
CA GLY A 32 -0.40 -12.71 7.72
C GLY A 32 0.20 -12.92 6.34
N GLU A 33 -0.49 -13.63 5.44
CA GLU A 33 -0.05 -13.85 4.08
C GLU A 33 -0.91 -13.07 3.08
N ALA A 34 -0.26 -12.30 2.22
CA ALA A 34 -0.94 -11.57 1.15
C ALA A 34 -1.53 -12.55 0.14
N VAL A 35 -2.82 -12.35 -0.19
CA VAL A 35 -3.58 -13.21 -1.09
C VAL A 35 -3.87 -12.53 -2.42
N ALA A 36 -4.21 -11.24 -2.38
CA ALA A 36 -4.60 -10.49 -3.58
C ALA A 36 -4.30 -9.00 -3.42
N VAL A 37 -4.00 -8.35 -4.54
CA VAL A 37 -3.83 -6.91 -4.63
C VAL A 37 -5.08 -6.33 -5.28
N HIS A 38 -5.66 -5.31 -4.66
CA HIS A 38 -6.81 -4.57 -5.17
C HIS A 38 -6.37 -3.13 -5.46
N ARG A 39 -6.25 -2.82 -6.74
CA ARG A 39 -5.89 -1.47 -7.18
C ARG A 39 -7.02 -0.50 -6.86
N ALA A 40 -6.67 0.70 -6.43
CA ALA A 40 -7.59 1.82 -6.27
C ALA A 40 -7.13 2.99 -7.14
N ALA A 41 -8.03 3.92 -7.40
CA ALA A 41 -7.67 5.16 -8.05
C ALA A 41 -7.20 6.17 -7.00
N ASN A 42 -6.16 6.94 -7.31
CA ASN A 42 -5.80 8.09 -6.52
C ASN A 42 -6.74 9.25 -6.88
N ALA A 43 -7.70 9.53 -6.03
CA ALA A 43 -8.73 10.53 -6.29
C ALA A 43 -8.17 11.95 -6.47
N GLU A 44 -6.98 12.22 -5.95
CA GLU A 44 -6.32 13.51 -6.11
C GLU A 44 -5.40 13.59 -7.32
N ALA A 45 -5.09 12.45 -7.95
CA ALA A 45 -4.16 12.38 -9.08
C ALA A 45 -2.89 13.20 -8.82
N SER A 46 -2.29 13.02 -7.64
CA SER A 46 -1.16 13.83 -7.14
C SER A 46 0.14 13.03 -7.13
N PRO A 47 1.28 13.66 -7.48
CA PRO A 47 2.59 13.04 -7.29
C PRO A 47 3.11 13.12 -5.84
N LEU A 48 2.38 13.77 -4.91
CA LEU A 48 2.83 14.05 -3.56
C LEU A 48 2.04 13.31 -2.48
N ARG A 49 0.84 12.86 -2.79
CA ARG A 49 -0.03 12.15 -1.85
C ARG A 49 -1.11 11.36 -2.58
N PHE A 50 -1.77 10.47 -1.84
CA PHE A 50 -2.90 9.73 -2.38
C PHE A 50 -4.12 9.87 -1.49
N VAL A 51 -5.29 9.75 -2.10
CA VAL A 51 -6.59 9.63 -1.41
C VAL A 51 -7.39 8.60 -2.16
N ILE A 52 -7.94 7.62 -1.45
CA ILE A 52 -8.92 6.69 -2.00
C ILE A 52 -10.29 7.28 -1.76
N ASP A 53 -11.08 7.42 -2.83
CA ASP A 53 -12.47 7.88 -2.71
C ASP A 53 -13.24 7.00 -1.73
N SER A 54 -14.04 7.60 -0.85
CA SER A 54 -14.76 6.90 0.22
C SER A 54 -15.63 5.77 -0.29
N ARG A 55 -16.27 5.94 -1.44
CA ARG A 55 -17.11 4.91 -2.05
C ARG A 55 -16.27 3.74 -2.55
N GLU A 56 -15.17 4.03 -3.24
CA GLU A 56 -14.25 2.99 -3.70
C GLU A 56 -13.63 2.24 -2.53
N GLN A 57 -13.21 2.96 -1.49
CA GLN A 57 -12.67 2.37 -0.28
C GLN A 57 -13.65 1.36 0.34
N LEU A 58 -14.92 1.75 0.47
CA LEU A 58 -15.94 0.86 1.02
C LEU A 58 -16.18 -0.36 0.11
N GLN A 59 -16.20 -0.18 -1.20
CA GLN A 59 -16.34 -1.28 -2.16
C GLN A 59 -15.21 -2.29 -2.03
N LEU A 60 -13.97 -1.81 -1.93
CA LEU A 60 -12.80 -2.68 -1.78
C LEU A 60 -12.83 -3.43 -0.44
N MET A 61 -13.14 -2.72 0.65
CA MET A 61 -13.26 -3.33 1.96
C MET A 61 -14.31 -4.44 1.98
N ASN A 62 -15.50 -4.17 1.44
CA ASN A 62 -16.57 -5.15 1.36
C ASN A 62 -16.16 -6.36 0.52
N ARG A 63 -15.51 -6.14 -0.61
CA ARG A 63 -15.04 -7.22 -1.49
C ARG A 63 -14.04 -8.13 -0.78
N ILE A 64 -13.12 -7.56 -0.04
CA ILE A 64 -12.12 -8.30 0.72
C ILE A 64 -12.79 -9.09 1.85
N GLU A 65 -13.65 -8.45 2.62
CA GLU A 65 -14.34 -9.06 3.76
C GLU A 65 -15.32 -10.15 3.33
N ASP A 66 -16.06 -9.93 2.23
CA ASP A 66 -16.99 -10.92 1.68
C ASP A 66 -16.27 -12.19 1.20
N ALA A 67 -15.01 -12.07 0.80
CA ALA A 67 -14.17 -13.20 0.45
C ALA A 67 -13.60 -13.95 1.67
N GLY A 68 -13.93 -13.52 2.89
CA GLY A 68 -13.42 -14.11 4.12
C GLY A 68 -11.96 -13.74 4.41
N LEU A 69 -11.50 -12.63 3.86
CA LEU A 69 -10.12 -12.16 4.00
C LEU A 69 -10.05 -10.91 4.87
N ASP A 70 -8.85 -10.62 5.36
CA ASP A 70 -8.55 -9.40 6.10
C ASP A 70 -7.95 -8.34 5.19
N ILE A 71 -8.09 -7.08 5.58
CA ILE A 71 -7.34 -5.99 4.96
C ILE A 71 -5.97 -5.99 5.63
N GLY A 72 -4.98 -6.61 4.99
CA GLY A 72 -3.65 -6.81 5.57
C GLY A 72 -2.72 -5.63 5.38
N ALA A 73 -2.87 -4.91 4.27
CA ALA A 73 -2.02 -3.77 3.97
C ALA A 73 -2.74 -2.74 3.10
N ILE A 74 -2.25 -1.52 3.20
CA ILE A 74 -2.53 -0.45 2.24
C ILE A 74 -1.21 -0.16 1.54
N TYR A 75 -1.20 -0.07 0.21
CA TYR A 75 0.01 0.27 -0.52
C TYR A 75 -0.17 1.57 -1.31
N HIS A 76 0.93 2.26 -1.49
CA HIS A 76 1.02 3.40 -2.39
C HIS A 76 2.45 3.53 -2.91
N SER A 77 2.66 4.45 -3.84
CA SER A 77 3.98 4.71 -4.40
C SER A 77 4.51 6.08 -4.02
N HIS A 78 5.82 6.17 -3.88
CA HIS A 78 6.56 7.43 -3.86
C HIS A 78 7.37 7.51 -5.17
N THR A 79 7.05 8.47 -6.01
CA THR A 79 7.70 8.58 -7.33
C THR A 79 8.97 9.41 -7.31
N ARG A 80 9.16 10.28 -6.30
CA ARG A 80 10.28 11.22 -6.20
C ARG A 80 11.09 11.10 -4.94
N THR A 81 10.56 10.44 -3.91
CA THR A 81 11.18 10.31 -2.60
C THR A 81 11.42 8.85 -2.25
N ALA A 82 12.22 8.61 -1.21
CA ALA A 82 12.46 7.27 -0.70
C ALA A 82 11.15 6.62 -0.21
N PRO A 83 11.05 5.27 -0.24
CA PRO A 83 9.85 4.56 0.19
C PRO A 83 9.72 4.49 1.72
N GLU A 84 9.69 5.65 2.33
CA GLU A 84 9.50 5.83 3.77
C GLU A 84 8.24 6.65 4.02
N PRO A 85 7.48 6.37 5.11
CA PRO A 85 6.26 7.10 5.39
C PRO A 85 6.48 8.61 5.51
N SER A 86 5.69 9.37 4.77
CA SER A 86 5.62 10.83 4.90
C SER A 86 4.78 11.22 6.13
N GLN A 87 4.81 12.49 6.51
CA GLN A 87 3.94 12.98 7.57
C GLN A 87 2.46 12.77 7.23
N THR A 88 2.11 12.93 5.94
CA THR A 88 0.74 12.67 5.47
C THR A 88 0.37 11.20 5.66
N ASP A 89 1.28 10.27 5.34
CA ASP A 89 1.08 8.83 5.52
C ASP A 89 0.87 8.49 7.00
N ILE A 90 1.68 9.07 7.89
CA ILE A 90 1.56 8.86 9.34
C ILE A 90 0.20 9.34 9.84
N THR A 91 -0.29 10.47 9.34
CA THR A 91 -1.59 11.01 9.71
C THR A 91 -2.73 10.08 9.25
N PHE A 92 -2.66 9.58 8.03
CA PHE A 92 -3.66 8.62 7.51
C PHE A 92 -3.67 7.31 8.27
N ALA A 93 -2.52 6.85 8.74
CA ALA A 93 -2.38 5.59 9.45
C ALA A 93 -3.20 5.52 10.75
N ARG A 94 -3.58 6.65 11.31
CA ARG A 94 -4.42 6.70 12.51
C ARG A 94 -5.80 6.07 12.28
N GLY A 95 -6.31 6.12 11.06
CA GLY A 95 -7.59 5.49 10.69
C GLY A 95 -7.47 4.00 10.39
N TRP A 96 -6.27 3.44 10.41
CA TRP A 96 -6.00 2.07 9.99
C TRP A 96 -5.08 1.33 10.97
N PRO A 97 -5.49 1.17 12.24
CA PRO A 97 -4.65 0.50 13.22
C PRO A 97 -4.38 -0.97 12.83
N GLY A 98 -3.13 -1.41 12.97
CA GLY A 98 -2.72 -2.78 12.71
C GLY A 98 -2.48 -3.14 11.26
N VAL A 99 -2.74 -2.25 10.32
CA VAL A 99 -2.52 -2.48 8.88
C VAL A 99 -1.06 -2.23 8.53
N VAL A 100 -0.50 -3.09 7.68
CA VAL A 100 0.85 -2.88 7.13
C VAL A 100 0.78 -1.81 6.03
N TRP A 101 1.76 -0.91 6.02
CA TRP A 101 1.91 0.10 4.99
C TRP A 101 3.02 -0.31 4.04
N ILE A 102 2.66 -0.56 2.78
CA ILE A 102 3.63 -0.95 1.75
C ILE A 102 3.84 0.27 0.85
N ILE A 103 5.09 0.67 0.68
CA ILE A 103 5.46 1.80 -0.16
C ILE A 103 6.38 1.33 -1.28
N VAL A 104 5.97 1.60 -2.52
CA VAL A 104 6.75 1.30 -3.72
C VAL A 104 7.52 2.55 -4.09
N GLY A 105 8.83 2.54 -3.90
CA GLY A 105 9.72 3.65 -4.27
C GLY A 105 10.22 3.52 -5.70
N LEU A 106 10.06 4.60 -6.49
CA LEU A 106 10.49 4.67 -7.88
C LEU A 106 11.60 5.71 -8.12
N ASN A 107 12.18 6.26 -7.05
CA ASN A 107 13.17 7.32 -7.16
C ASN A 107 14.58 6.84 -7.51
N GLY A 108 14.83 5.55 -7.49
CA GLY A 108 16.12 4.93 -7.79
C GLY A 108 16.14 4.20 -9.14
N PRO A 109 17.27 3.56 -9.49
CA PRO A 109 17.41 2.85 -10.77
C PRO A 109 16.56 1.58 -10.84
N ALA A 110 16.17 1.03 -9.69
CA ALA A 110 15.29 -0.13 -9.57
C ALA A 110 14.21 0.18 -8.53
N PRO A 111 13.02 -0.47 -8.63
CA PRO A 111 11.99 -0.33 -7.60
C PRO A 111 12.49 -0.80 -6.25
N ASP A 112 12.16 -0.05 -5.21
CA ASP A 112 12.46 -0.40 -3.82
C ASP A 112 11.13 -0.47 -3.06
N VAL A 113 10.71 -1.68 -2.68
CA VAL A 113 9.43 -1.90 -1.99
C VAL A 113 9.70 -2.20 -0.54
N ARG A 114 9.16 -1.37 0.34
CA ARG A 114 9.33 -1.50 1.78
C ARG A 114 8.00 -1.52 2.52
N ALA A 115 7.98 -2.21 3.65
CA ALA A 115 6.80 -2.32 4.48
C ALA A 115 7.05 -1.68 5.85
N TRP A 116 6.00 -1.06 6.38
CA TRP A 116 6.06 -0.28 7.60
C TRP A 116 4.86 -0.56 8.49
N LEU A 117 5.09 -0.47 9.79
CA LEU A 117 4.03 -0.39 10.79
C LEU A 117 4.05 1.01 11.38
N ILE A 118 2.88 1.61 11.50
CA ILE A 118 2.73 2.96 12.05
C ILE A 118 1.72 2.86 13.19
N ASP A 119 2.22 3.03 14.41
CA ASP A 119 1.42 2.92 15.62
C ASP A 119 1.60 4.18 16.47
N ASP A 120 0.49 4.90 16.67
CA ASP A 120 0.45 6.14 17.44
C ASP A 120 1.55 7.13 17.02
N GLY A 121 1.73 7.29 15.71
CA GLY A 121 2.72 8.19 15.12
C GLY A 121 4.15 7.66 15.12
N VAL A 122 4.39 6.47 15.68
CA VAL A 122 5.72 5.84 15.69
C VAL A 122 5.82 4.89 14.51
N VAL A 123 6.91 5.03 13.74
CA VAL A 123 7.13 4.31 12.49
C VAL A 123 8.17 3.22 12.70
N PHE A 124 7.83 1.99 12.30
CA PHE A 124 8.73 0.84 12.35
C PHE A 124 8.78 0.19 10.98
N GLU A 125 9.98 -0.07 10.45
CA GLU A 125 10.10 -0.92 9.27
C GLU A 125 9.80 -2.38 9.66
N THR A 126 9.05 -3.08 8.81
CA THR A 126 8.77 -4.51 8.98
C THR A 126 9.16 -5.25 7.72
N GLU A 127 9.38 -6.55 7.85
CA GLU A 127 9.88 -7.36 6.75
C GLU A 127 8.75 -7.78 5.79
N LEU A 128 9.02 -7.69 4.47
CA LEU A 128 8.26 -8.39 3.45
C LEU A 128 8.99 -9.69 3.13
N VAL A 129 8.39 -10.82 3.48
CA VAL A 129 8.98 -12.13 3.24
C VAL A 129 8.46 -12.67 1.92
N VAL A 130 9.35 -12.82 0.95
CA VAL A 130 9.02 -13.41 -0.36
C VAL A 130 9.43 -14.88 -0.33
N PRO A 131 8.44 -15.81 -0.31
CA PRO A 131 8.74 -17.23 -0.28
C PRO A 131 9.35 -17.76 -1.59
#